data_6e504b8af28054324ddd2d02b56662a4
#
_entry.id   6e504b8af28054324ddd2d02b56662a4
#
_cell.length_a   1.000
_cell.length_b   1.000
_cell.length_c   1.000
_cell.angle_alpha   90.00
_cell.angle_beta   90.00
_cell.angle_gamma   90.00
#
_symmetry.space_group_name_H-M   'P 1'
#
loop_
_entity.id
_entity.type
_entity.pdbx_description
1 polymer ?
#
loop_
_entity_poly.entity_id
_entity_poly.type
_entity_poly.pdbx_seq_one_letter_code
_entity_poly.pdbx_strand_id
1 'polypeptide(L)'
;MIGALLGPLLVALMVGLAAVSGFLLEFVFLYPFFMSFIWIVGGLYFYAHWERRGGHDGGPPRIENPPMVSILVPCFNEVANAVDTVTAALKQSYANYEVIAIDDGSSDGTADMLDQLALSHPRLRVVHFSKNQGKAMALRMGALAARGEHLLCIDGDAILDPDATSYMIALLASSPRVGAVTGNPRIRTRSTLLGRIQVGEFSSIIGLIKRAQRIYGTVNTVSGVIVAYRRAALHSCGYWSLDMVTEDIDVSWMLQIDHWSVQYEPRALCWILMPETLKGLWHQRLRWAQGGAEVFIKQIRPMLSWRQRRMWGVVVEYSLSLVWVWAIVLTVALWIIGKFVAMPEGLNVPSIQPPAFWGLLLAVVCLVQFAVALAIESRYEKNLFRSIFWVIWYPFFFWIIMLTTTLVGFPKALLRARRSRARWAASDRGMPSTTP
;
A
#
# COMPACT_ATOMS: atom_id res chain seq x y z
N MET A 1 -51.88 -2.22 -29.91
CA MET A 1 -50.96 -3.34 -29.61
C MET A 1 -49.60 -2.88 -29.03
N ILE A 2 -48.98 -1.81 -29.52
CA ILE A 2 -47.69 -1.32 -29.00
C ILE A 2 -47.82 -0.75 -27.57
N GLY A 3 -48.91 -0.06 -27.23
CA GLY A 3 -49.11 0.50 -25.88
C GLY A 3 -49.38 -0.55 -24.80
N ALA A 4 -49.93 -1.75 -25.16
CA ALA A 4 -50.16 -2.83 -24.21
C ALA A 4 -48.87 -3.59 -23.79
N LEU A 5 -47.79 -3.50 -24.58
CA LEU A 5 -46.52 -4.11 -24.29
C LEU A 5 -45.53 -3.14 -23.57
N LEU A 6 -45.71 -1.83 -23.80
CA LEU A 6 -44.89 -0.79 -23.18
C LEU A 6 -45.14 -0.69 -21.65
N GLY A 7 -46.39 -0.88 -21.20
CA GLY A 7 -46.74 -0.81 -19.78
C GLY A 7 -46.03 -1.87 -18.94
N PRO A 8 -46.17 -3.18 -19.26
CA PRO A 8 -45.45 -4.25 -18.56
C PRO A 8 -43.94 -4.14 -18.61
N LEU A 9 -43.38 -3.67 -19.75
CA LEU A 9 -41.95 -3.45 -19.91
C LEU A 9 -41.44 -2.34 -18.99
N LEU A 10 -42.19 -1.22 -18.91
CA LEU A 10 -41.90 -0.11 -18.01
C LEU A 10 -42.01 -0.52 -16.55
N VAL A 11 -43.03 -1.31 -16.18
CA VAL A 11 -43.17 -1.83 -14.82
C VAL A 11 -42.03 -2.80 -14.50
N ALA A 12 -41.67 -3.71 -15.40
CA ALA A 12 -40.54 -4.64 -15.19
C ALA A 12 -39.21 -3.88 -15.06
N LEU A 13 -39.00 -2.82 -15.86
CA LEU A 13 -37.84 -1.95 -15.77
C LEU A 13 -37.82 -1.20 -14.44
N MET A 14 -38.96 -0.66 -13.98
CA MET A 14 -39.06 0.06 -12.71
C MET A 14 -38.83 -0.86 -11.51
N VAL A 15 -39.40 -2.09 -11.52
CA VAL A 15 -39.16 -3.10 -10.50
C VAL A 15 -37.70 -3.54 -10.49
N GLY A 16 -37.10 -3.74 -11.66
CA GLY A 16 -35.67 -4.04 -11.79
C GLY A 16 -34.78 -2.92 -11.25
N LEU A 17 -35.10 -1.66 -11.59
CA LEU A 17 -34.38 -0.49 -11.07
C LEU A 17 -34.58 -0.33 -9.55
N ALA A 18 -35.77 -0.63 -9.03
CA ALA A 18 -36.07 -0.61 -7.60
C ALA A 18 -35.24 -1.63 -6.82
N ALA A 19 -35.18 -2.86 -7.34
CA ALA A 19 -34.35 -3.92 -6.75
C ALA A 19 -32.85 -3.55 -6.78
N VAL A 20 -32.38 -2.95 -7.87
CA VAL A 20 -31.00 -2.50 -8.03
C VAL A 20 -30.64 -1.38 -7.05
N SER A 21 -31.52 -0.40 -6.81
CA SER A 21 -31.22 0.71 -5.89
C SER A 21 -31.22 0.25 -4.42
N GLY A 22 -32.13 -0.65 -4.03
CA GLY A 22 -32.11 -1.28 -2.71
C GLY A 22 -30.83 -2.06 -2.49
N PHE A 23 -30.43 -2.91 -3.45
CA PHE A 23 -29.18 -3.64 -3.40
C PHE A 23 -27.94 -2.73 -3.36
N LEU A 24 -27.94 -1.65 -4.15
CA LEU A 24 -26.81 -0.68 -4.14
C LEU A 24 -26.63 -0.04 -2.76
N LEU A 25 -27.72 0.40 -2.13
CA LEU A 25 -27.67 1.02 -0.81
C LEU A 25 -27.18 0.04 0.26
N GLU A 26 -27.70 -1.18 0.25
CA GLU A 26 -27.21 -2.23 1.15
C GLU A 26 -25.74 -2.56 0.90
N PHE A 27 -25.33 -2.70 -0.35
CA PHE A 27 -23.95 -2.98 -0.70
C PHE A 27 -22.98 -1.88 -0.23
N VAL A 28 -23.37 -0.60 -0.35
CA VAL A 28 -22.55 0.53 0.11
C VAL A 28 -22.21 0.44 1.60
N PHE A 29 -23.12 -0.08 2.42
CA PHE A 29 -22.90 -0.21 3.87
C PHE A 29 -22.33 -1.59 4.25
N LEU A 30 -22.83 -2.66 3.66
CA LEU A 30 -22.46 -4.03 4.03
C LEU A 30 -21.06 -4.41 3.57
N TYR A 31 -20.62 -3.95 2.40
CA TYR A 31 -19.30 -4.29 1.88
C TYR A 31 -18.15 -3.86 2.84
N PRO A 32 -18.03 -2.57 3.23
CA PRO A 32 -16.97 -2.17 4.17
C PRO A 32 -17.15 -2.80 5.56
N PHE A 33 -18.39 -3.07 5.99
CA PHE A 33 -18.66 -3.79 7.24
C PHE A 33 -18.07 -5.21 7.21
N PHE A 34 -18.37 -5.99 6.18
CA PHE A 34 -17.81 -7.34 6.03
C PHE A 34 -16.30 -7.34 5.88
N MET A 35 -15.75 -6.41 5.10
CA MET A 35 -14.30 -6.30 4.93
C MET A 35 -13.61 -5.96 6.25
N SER A 36 -14.14 -5.02 7.03
CA SER A 36 -13.60 -4.70 8.35
C SER A 36 -13.63 -5.90 9.29
N PHE A 37 -14.73 -6.66 9.30
CA PHE A 37 -14.84 -7.88 10.10
C PHE A 37 -13.79 -8.93 9.70
N ILE A 38 -13.62 -9.18 8.41
CA ILE A 38 -12.61 -10.11 7.88
C ILE A 38 -11.20 -9.68 8.30
N TRP A 39 -10.89 -8.39 8.20
CA TRP A 39 -9.58 -7.86 8.57
C TRP A 39 -9.34 -7.90 10.08
N ILE A 40 -10.34 -7.61 10.90
CA ILE A 40 -10.24 -7.70 12.37
C ILE A 40 -9.97 -9.15 12.77
N VAL A 41 -10.81 -10.09 12.30
CA VAL A 41 -10.70 -11.51 12.65
C VAL A 41 -9.37 -12.10 12.16
N GLY A 42 -9.01 -11.84 10.88
CA GLY A 42 -7.75 -12.31 10.32
C GLY A 42 -6.53 -11.72 11.02
N GLY A 43 -6.55 -10.42 11.32
CA GLY A 43 -5.46 -9.75 12.04
C GLY A 43 -5.27 -10.26 13.47
N LEU A 44 -6.37 -10.46 14.22
CA LEU A 44 -6.35 -11.04 15.56
C LEU A 44 -5.89 -12.51 15.55
N TYR A 45 -6.33 -13.29 14.57
CA TYR A 45 -5.90 -14.67 14.41
C TYR A 45 -4.40 -14.75 14.14
N PHE A 46 -3.88 -13.94 13.20
CA PHE A 46 -2.45 -13.86 12.92
C PHE A 46 -1.65 -13.47 14.18
N TYR A 47 -2.10 -12.42 14.87
CA TYR A 47 -1.50 -11.97 16.12
C TYR A 47 -1.42 -13.09 17.17
N ALA A 48 -2.54 -13.79 17.41
CA ALA A 48 -2.62 -14.84 18.43
C ALA A 48 -1.70 -16.04 18.13
N HIS A 49 -1.54 -16.41 16.83
CA HIS A 49 -0.80 -17.60 16.44
C HIS A 49 0.68 -17.37 16.21
N TRP A 50 1.05 -16.23 15.62
CA TRP A 50 2.44 -16.00 15.18
C TRP A 50 3.16 -14.91 15.96
N GLU A 51 2.45 -13.87 16.44
CA GLU A 51 3.13 -12.77 17.14
C GLU A 51 3.12 -12.90 18.66
N ARG A 52 2.01 -13.33 19.26
CA ARG A 52 1.88 -13.42 20.71
C ARG A 52 2.88 -14.38 21.33
N ARG A 53 3.17 -15.49 20.66
CA ARG A 53 4.07 -16.56 21.14
C ARG A 53 5.53 -16.34 20.74
N GLY A 54 5.80 -15.61 19.68
CA GLY A 54 7.16 -15.23 19.28
C GLY A 54 7.62 -14.06 20.12
N GLY A 55 8.40 -14.30 21.18
CA GLY A 55 8.84 -13.26 22.10
C GLY A 55 9.45 -12.06 21.38
N HIS A 56 8.90 -10.87 21.67
CA HIS A 56 9.46 -9.61 21.18
C HIS A 56 10.77 -9.26 21.91
N ASP A 57 10.95 -9.82 23.08
CA ASP A 57 12.06 -9.50 23.99
C ASP A 57 13.38 -10.26 23.69
N GLY A 58 13.33 -11.21 22.73
CA GLY A 58 14.49 -12.07 22.39
C GLY A 58 15.45 -11.50 21.34
N GLY A 59 15.16 -10.33 20.76
CA GLY A 59 15.90 -9.78 19.61
C GLY A 59 15.67 -10.56 18.30
N PRO A 60 16.37 -10.20 17.21
CA PRO A 60 16.24 -10.88 15.94
C PRO A 60 16.81 -12.30 16.00
N PRO A 61 16.20 -13.28 15.28
CA PRO A 61 16.69 -14.63 15.25
C PRO A 61 18.12 -14.70 14.69
N ARG A 62 18.98 -15.44 15.33
CA ARG A 62 20.33 -15.69 14.83
C ARG A 62 20.26 -16.62 13.63
N ILE A 63 20.88 -16.21 12.54
CA ILE A 63 21.04 -17.02 11.33
C ILE A 63 22.47 -17.55 11.33
N GLU A 64 22.61 -18.87 11.40
CA GLU A 64 23.88 -19.53 11.20
C GLU A 64 24.49 -19.21 9.90
N ASN A 65 25.35 -18.99 9.30
CA ASN A 65 25.76 -18.65 7.93
C ASN A 65 24.84 -17.62 7.26
N PRO A 66 24.84 -16.37 7.70
CA PRO A 66 23.95 -15.35 7.16
C PRO A 66 24.25 -15.08 5.68
N PRO A 67 23.27 -15.29 4.78
CA PRO A 67 23.46 -15.04 3.35
C PRO A 67 23.73 -13.54 3.12
N MET A 68 24.45 -13.24 2.04
CA MET A 68 24.76 -11.86 1.69
C MET A 68 23.50 -11.10 1.28
N VAL A 69 23.30 -9.90 1.84
CA VAL A 69 22.19 -9.00 1.56
C VAL A 69 22.72 -7.73 0.92
N SER A 70 22.12 -7.29 -0.19
CA SER A 70 22.35 -5.96 -0.75
C SER A 70 21.16 -5.06 -0.43
N ILE A 71 21.40 -4.00 0.34
CA ILE A 71 20.38 -2.98 0.68
C ILE A 71 20.41 -1.93 -0.43
N LEU A 72 19.30 -1.81 -1.16
CA LEU A 72 19.14 -0.89 -2.30
C LEU A 72 18.41 0.38 -1.84
N VAL A 73 19.04 1.53 -2.04
CA VAL A 73 18.53 2.85 -1.67
C VAL A 73 18.47 3.72 -2.91
N PRO A 74 17.37 3.70 -3.69
CA PRO A 74 17.19 4.62 -4.80
C PRO A 74 16.95 6.04 -4.28
N CYS A 75 17.72 7.01 -4.82
CA CYS A 75 17.67 8.41 -4.46
C CYS A 75 17.40 9.28 -5.70
N PHE A 76 16.52 10.28 -5.56
CA PHE A 76 16.30 11.30 -6.57
C PHE A 76 15.92 12.62 -5.89
N ASN A 77 16.83 13.59 -5.89
CA ASN A 77 16.67 14.87 -5.21
C ASN A 77 16.36 14.69 -3.70
N GLU A 78 17.27 13.99 -3.01
CA GLU A 78 17.13 13.58 -1.61
C GLU A 78 18.21 14.16 -0.70
N VAL A 79 18.85 15.26 -1.08
CA VAL A 79 19.95 15.85 -0.30
C VAL A 79 19.63 16.04 1.17
N ALA A 80 18.36 16.35 1.51
CA ALA A 80 17.93 16.56 2.89
C ALA A 80 17.80 15.26 3.72
N ASN A 81 17.61 14.09 3.08
CA ASN A 81 17.25 12.85 3.77
C ASN A 81 18.24 11.70 3.56
N ALA A 82 18.95 11.70 2.41
CA ALA A 82 19.74 10.55 1.99
C ALA A 82 20.88 10.22 2.97
N VAL A 83 21.46 11.20 3.66
CA VAL A 83 22.49 10.95 4.69
C VAL A 83 21.93 10.09 5.82
N ASP A 84 20.79 10.49 6.36
CA ASP A 84 20.15 9.76 7.46
C ASP A 84 19.73 8.35 7.02
N THR A 85 19.15 8.24 5.83
CA THR A 85 18.70 6.96 5.26
C THR A 85 19.85 6.01 5.04
N VAL A 86 20.93 6.45 4.36
CA VAL A 86 22.10 5.60 4.08
C VAL A 86 22.83 5.26 5.37
N THR A 87 22.95 6.21 6.31
CA THR A 87 23.57 5.96 7.62
C THR A 87 22.79 4.93 8.42
N ALA A 88 21.45 4.96 8.41
CA ALA A 88 20.61 3.95 9.06
C ALA A 88 20.78 2.57 8.39
N ALA A 89 20.86 2.53 7.05
CA ALA A 89 21.12 1.30 6.31
C ALA A 89 22.50 0.72 6.61
N LEU A 90 23.50 1.54 6.89
CA LEU A 90 24.87 1.13 7.26
C LEU A 90 24.97 0.66 8.74
N LYS A 91 23.96 0.90 9.57
CA LYS A 91 23.92 0.54 10.99
C LYS A 91 23.12 -0.73 11.30
N GLN A 92 22.94 -1.61 10.30
CA GLN A 92 22.19 -2.86 10.53
C GLN A 92 22.95 -3.83 11.42
N SER A 93 22.23 -4.49 12.34
CA SER A 93 22.76 -5.56 13.20
C SER A 93 23.07 -6.85 12.43
N TYR A 94 22.62 -6.97 11.20
CA TYR A 94 22.90 -8.08 10.30
C TYR A 94 24.37 -8.07 9.84
N ALA A 95 25.07 -9.21 9.92
CA ALA A 95 26.51 -9.24 9.76
C ALA A 95 27.00 -9.10 8.31
N ASN A 96 26.32 -9.77 7.37
CA ASN A 96 26.79 -9.96 5.98
C ASN A 96 25.95 -9.14 4.99
N TYR A 97 26.27 -7.87 4.80
CA TYR A 97 25.54 -6.99 3.89
C TYR A 97 26.42 -5.90 3.25
N GLU A 98 25.95 -5.39 2.13
CA GLU A 98 26.38 -4.15 1.48
C GLU A 98 25.20 -3.19 1.34
N VAL A 99 25.49 -1.91 1.17
CA VAL A 99 24.52 -0.86 0.81
C VAL A 99 24.85 -0.35 -0.58
N ILE A 100 23.85 -0.26 -1.45
CA ILE A 100 23.98 0.32 -2.79
C ILE A 100 23.02 1.50 -2.87
N ALA A 101 23.56 2.71 -2.83
CA ALA A 101 22.82 3.93 -3.12
C ALA A 101 22.78 4.13 -4.63
N ILE A 102 21.60 4.40 -5.19
CA ILE A 102 21.41 4.59 -6.62
C ILE A 102 20.88 6.01 -6.83
N ASP A 103 21.72 6.90 -7.31
CA ASP A 103 21.34 8.24 -7.70
C ASP A 103 20.71 8.24 -9.10
N ASP A 104 19.42 8.54 -9.18
CA ASP A 104 18.64 8.57 -10.43
C ASP A 104 18.76 9.94 -11.15
N GLY A 105 19.98 10.47 -11.24
CA GLY A 105 20.27 11.72 -11.95
C GLY A 105 19.76 12.95 -11.20
N SER A 106 20.07 13.05 -9.92
CA SER A 106 19.72 14.19 -9.06
C SER A 106 20.42 15.49 -9.49
N SER A 107 19.78 16.61 -9.18
CA SER A 107 20.28 17.96 -9.48
C SER A 107 20.48 18.85 -8.24
N ASP A 108 20.26 18.32 -7.04
CA ASP A 108 20.25 19.04 -5.77
C ASP A 108 21.51 18.81 -4.89
N GLY A 109 22.53 18.15 -5.43
CA GLY A 109 23.74 17.79 -4.67
C GLY A 109 23.69 16.41 -3.98
N THR A 110 22.61 15.63 -4.17
CA THR A 110 22.51 14.25 -3.65
C THR A 110 23.66 13.37 -4.10
N ALA A 111 24.08 13.46 -5.38
CA ALA A 111 25.17 12.65 -5.93
C ALA A 111 26.49 12.88 -5.19
N ASP A 112 26.92 14.12 -5.07
CA ASP A 112 28.20 14.50 -4.40
C ASP A 112 28.21 14.05 -2.94
N MET A 113 27.09 14.17 -2.27
CA MET A 113 26.92 13.76 -0.87
C MET A 113 27.01 12.25 -0.71
N LEU A 114 26.42 11.46 -1.60
CA LEU A 114 26.52 10.00 -1.58
C LEU A 114 27.95 9.55 -1.83
N ASP A 115 28.69 10.19 -2.73
CA ASP A 115 30.10 9.91 -3.00
C ASP A 115 30.98 10.21 -1.78
N GLN A 116 30.74 11.33 -1.09
CA GLN A 116 31.46 11.66 0.15
C GLN A 116 31.20 10.61 1.24
N LEU A 117 29.97 10.14 1.40
CA LEU A 117 29.65 9.06 2.33
C LEU A 117 30.38 7.77 1.96
N ALA A 118 30.46 7.43 0.68
CA ALA A 118 31.11 6.20 0.22
C ALA A 118 32.63 6.19 0.52
N LEU A 119 33.28 7.33 0.52
CA LEU A 119 34.70 7.43 0.89
C LEU A 119 34.97 6.96 2.33
N SER A 120 34.03 7.14 3.24
CA SER A 120 34.16 6.79 4.66
C SER A 120 33.55 5.45 5.05
N HIS A 121 32.80 4.79 4.14
CA HIS A 121 32.04 3.58 4.44
C HIS A 121 32.29 2.46 3.41
N PRO A 122 33.21 1.52 3.66
CA PRO A 122 33.58 0.46 2.72
C PRO A 122 32.42 -0.46 2.28
N ARG A 123 31.31 -0.51 3.04
CA ARG A 123 30.11 -1.26 2.70
C ARG A 123 29.16 -0.50 1.78
N LEU A 124 29.39 0.80 1.55
CA LEU A 124 28.59 1.65 0.68
C LEU A 124 29.18 1.68 -0.74
N ARG A 125 28.33 1.44 -1.71
CA ARG A 125 28.62 1.64 -3.14
C ARG A 125 27.57 2.58 -3.73
N VAL A 126 28.00 3.42 -4.64
CA VAL A 126 27.11 4.38 -5.32
C VAL A 126 27.03 4.04 -6.80
N VAL A 127 25.83 4.16 -7.37
CA VAL A 127 25.56 4.02 -8.79
C VAL A 127 24.86 5.27 -9.27
N HIS A 128 25.42 5.96 -10.27
CA HIS A 128 24.86 7.20 -10.79
C HIS A 128 24.22 7.01 -12.16
N PHE A 129 23.08 7.64 -12.36
CA PHE A 129 22.49 7.82 -13.68
C PHE A 129 22.73 9.26 -14.18
N SER A 130 22.92 9.41 -15.48
CA SER A 130 23.08 10.73 -16.09
C SER A 130 21.78 11.54 -16.14
N LYS A 131 20.62 10.90 -15.98
CA LYS A 131 19.28 11.52 -15.97
C LYS A 131 18.26 10.59 -15.31
N ASN A 132 17.19 11.20 -14.78
CA ASN A 132 16.08 10.47 -14.16
C ASN A 132 15.46 9.42 -15.11
N GLN A 133 15.54 8.16 -14.71
CA GLN A 133 14.97 7.00 -15.39
C GLN A 133 13.77 6.41 -14.62
N GLY A 134 13.51 6.88 -13.41
CA GLY A 134 12.47 6.42 -12.50
C GLY A 134 12.88 5.32 -11.53
N LYS A 135 12.20 5.24 -10.39
CA LYS A 135 12.51 4.34 -9.27
C LYS A 135 12.66 2.88 -9.68
N ALA A 136 11.76 2.38 -10.53
CA ALA A 136 11.81 1.00 -11.02
C ALA A 136 13.12 0.68 -11.77
N MET A 137 13.64 1.62 -12.56
CA MET A 137 14.92 1.48 -13.24
C MET A 137 16.08 1.54 -12.26
N ALA A 138 16.04 2.47 -11.30
CA ALA A 138 17.07 2.57 -10.27
C ALA A 138 17.17 1.28 -9.45
N LEU A 139 16.05 0.73 -8.99
CA LEU A 139 16.01 -0.56 -8.29
C LEU A 139 16.52 -1.71 -9.16
N ARG A 140 16.14 -1.75 -10.44
CA ARG A 140 16.59 -2.79 -11.39
C ARG A 140 18.11 -2.76 -11.57
N MET A 141 18.69 -1.59 -11.74
CA MET A 141 20.15 -1.44 -11.89
C MET A 141 20.87 -1.75 -10.58
N GLY A 142 20.32 -1.32 -9.43
CA GLY A 142 20.83 -1.72 -8.12
C GLY A 142 20.82 -3.23 -7.94
N ALA A 143 19.75 -3.92 -8.34
CA ALA A 143 19.64 -5.37 -8.28
C ALA A 143 20.65 -6.10 -9.20
N LEU A 144 20.97 -5.54 -10.36
CA LEU A 144 22.00 -6.08 -11.25
C LEU A 144 23.41 -5.84 -10.72
N ALA A 145 23.66 -4.70 -10.05
CA ALA A 145 24.94 -4.39 -9.41
C ALA A 145 25.15 -5.12 -8.08
N ALA A 146 24.08 -5.68 -7.49
CA ALA A 146 24.09 -6.32 -6.19
C ALA A 146 24.89 -7.63 -6.19
N ARG A 147 25.63 -7.87 -5.10
CA ARG A 147 26.35 -9.13 -4.85
C ARG A 147 25.51 -10.13 -4.04
N GLY A 148 24.53 -9.60 -3.27
CA GLY A 148 23.71 -10.39 -2.37
C GLY A 148 22.74 -11.33 -3.07
N GLU A 149 22.46 -12.47 -2.43
CA GLU A 149 21.40 -13.40 -2.83
C GLU A 149 20.02 -12.83 -2.51
N HIS A 150 19.97 -11.93 -1.53
CA HIS A 150 18.78 -11.23 -1.09
C HIS A 150 18.95 -9.73 -1.27
N LEU A 151 17.87 -9.08 -1.70
CA LEU A 151 17.84 -7.65 -1.96
C LEU A 151 16.84 -7.01 -0.99
N LEU A 152 17.30 -6.09 -0.15
CA LEU A 152 16.43 -5.29 0.71
C LEU A 152 16.28 -3.90 0.08
N CYS A 153 15.08 -3.54 -0.33
CA CYS A 153 14.78 -2.24 -0.94
C CYS A 153 14.12 -1.33 0.08
N ILE A 154 14.61 -0.10 0.20
CA ILE A 154 14.03 0.97 1.02
C ILE A 154 13.95 2.26 0.20
N ASP A 155 13.06 3.20 0.58
CA ASP A 155 13.02 4.52 -0.07
C ASP A 155 14.16 5.43 0.41
N GLY A 156 14.53 6.42 -0.41
CA GLY A 156 15.64 7.34 -0.15
C GLY A 156 15.41 8.33 1.01
N ASP A 157 14.21 8.32 1.62
CA ASP A 157 13.81 9.11 2.79
C ASP A 157 13.40 8.25 3.99
N ALA A 158 13.63 6.95 3.92
CA ALA A 158 13.21 5.97 4.91
C ALA A 158 14.34 5.63 5.90
N ILE A 159 14.04 5.58 7.17
CA ILE A 159 14.99 5.20 8.22
C ILE A 159 14.74 3.74 8.61
N LEU A 160 15.65 2.87 8.25
CA LEU A 160 15.59 1.46 8.53
C LEU A 160 15.94 1.19 10.00
N ASP A 161 15.11 0.41 10.70
CA ASP A 161 15.42 -0.05 12.06
C ASP A 161 16.65 -0.98 12.04
N PRO A 162 17.55 -0.90 13.03
CA PRO A 162 18.78 -1.69 13.07
C PRO A 162 18.58 -3.20 12.91
N ASP A 163 17.47 -3.75 13.38
CA ASP A 163 17.20 -5.18 13.35
C ASP A 163 16.30 -5.62 12.16
N ALA A 164 15.80 -4.67 11.37
CA ALA A 164 14.86 -4.94 10.29
C ALA A 164 15.39 -5.96 9.29
N THR A 165 16.65 -5.83 8.85
CA THR A 165 17.28 -6.76 7.92
C THR A 165 17.28 -8.19 8.48
N SER A 166 17.64 -8.36 9.75
CA SER A 166 17.71 -9.68 10.40
C SER A 166 16.35 -10.37 10.46
N TYR A 167 15.29 -9.65 10.82
CA TYR A 167 13.92 -10.19 10.83
C TYR A 167 13.44 -10.60 9.44
N MET A 168 13.66 -9.73 8.44
CA MET A 168 13.19 -10.00 7.06
C MET A 168 13.92 -11.18 6.44
N ILE A 169 15.25 -11.28 6.63
CA ILE A 169 16.04 -12.35 6.05
C ILE A 169 15.75 -13.68 6.74
N ALA A 170 15.54 -13.70 8.07
CA ALA A 170 15.12 -14.91 8.76
C ALA A 170 13.81 -15.48 8.19
N LEU A 171 12.82 -14.62 7.91
CA LEU A 171 11.57 -15.05 7.31
C LEU A 171 11.74 -15.45 5.84
N LEU A 172 12.59 -14.74 5.08
CA LEU A 172 12.88 -15.08 3.68
C LEU A 172 13.62 -16.43 3.56
N ALA A 173 14.49 -16.73 4.52
CA ALA A 173 15.24 -18.00 4.59
C ALA A 173 14.40 -19.18 5.12
N SER A 174 13.28 -18.90 5.80
CA SER A 174 12.43 -19.95 6.41
C SER A 174 11.85 -20.95 5.41
N SER A 175 11.73 -20.56 4.13
CA SER A 175 11.29 -21.45 3.06
C SER A 175 11.86 -21.01 1.72
N PRO A 176 12.27 -21.96 0.86
CA PRO A 176 12.73 -21.64 -0.50
C PRO A 176 11.63 -21.05 -1.40
N ARG A 177 10.36 -21.18 -1.03
CA ARG A 177 9.22 -20.62 -1.78
C ARG A 177 8.92 -19.17 -1.43
N VAL A 178 9.53 -18.60 -0.40
CA VAL A 178 9.36 -17.18 -0.06
C VAL A 178 10.17 -16.35 -1.04
N GLY A 179 9.48 -15.60 -1.88
CA GLY A 179 10.05 -14.72 -2.89
C GLY A 179 10.23 -13.28 -2.40
N ALA A 180 9.35 -12.82 -1.50
CA ALA A 180 9.44 -11.50 -0.90
C ALA A 180 8.91 -11.47 0.54
N VAL A 181 9.48 -10.56 1.32
CA VAL A 181 9.03 -10.22 2.68
C VAL A 181 8.85 -8.72 2.77
N THR A 182 7.64 -8.24 3.05
CA THR A 182 7.37 -6.82 3.30
C THR A 182 7.43 -6.51 4.78
N GLY A 183 8.07 -5.39 5.15
CA GLY A 183 8.15 -4.92 6.53
C GLY A 183 6.97 -4.02 6.93
N ASN A 184 7.12 -3.39 8.08
CA ASN A 184 6.12 -2.58 8.77
C ASN A 184 6.55 -1.10 8.81
N PRO A 185 6.18 -0.28 7.83
CA PRO A 185 6.48 1.14 7.82
C PRO A 185 5.73 1.89 8.93
N ARG A 186 6.45 2.82 9.57
CA ARG A 186 5.97 3.69 10.66
C ARG A 186 6.12 5.15 10.25
N ILE A 187 5.15 5.98 10.55
CA ILE A 187 5.14 7.39 10.14
C ILE A 187 5.97 8.23 11.11
N ARG A 188 6.90 9.03 10.59
CA ARG A 188 7.70 10.02 11.34
C ARG A 188 7.00 11.37 11.45
N THR A 189 6.39 11.84 10.36
CA THR A 189 5.70 13.14 10.26
C THR A 189 4.37 13.11 11.03
N ARG A 190 4.28 13.88 12.12
CA ARG A 190 3.11 13.90 13.04
C ARG A 190 2.83 15.32 13.56
N SER A 191 3.31 16.34 12.85
CA SER A 191 3.16 17.73 13.29
C SER A 191 1.71 18.23 13.12
N THR A 192 1.05 17.79 12.06
CA THR A 192 -0.32 18.18 11.72
C THR A 192 -1.36 17.12 12.13
N LEU A 193 -2.64 17.52 12.18
CA LEU A 193 -3.76 16.59 12.34
C LEU A 193 -3.73 15.50 11.25
N LEU A 194 -3.43 15.88 10.01
CA LEU A 194 -3.35 14.97 8.87
C LEU A 194 -2.28 13.91 9.08
N GLY A 195 -1.08 14.30 9.51
CA GLY A 195 0.00 13.36 9.84
C GLY A 195 -0.39 12.39 10.94
N ARG A 196 -1.07 12.88 12.00
CA ARG A 196 -1.54 12.04 13.12
C ARG A 196 -2.62 11.04 12.72
N ILE A 197 -3.55 11.42 11.84
CA ILE A 197 -4.56 10.49 11.30
C ILE A 197 -3.89 9.38 10.49
N GLN A 198 -2.88 9.70 9.68
CA GLN A 198 -2.15 8.71 8.87
C GLN A 198 -1.43 7.66 9.73
N VAL A 199 -1.02 7.97 10.97
CA VAL A 199 -0.45 6.97 11.90
C VAL A 199 -1.44 5.83 12.16
N GLY A 200 -2.69 6.16 12.43
CA GLY A 200 -3.74 5.15 12.60
C GLY A 200 -4.06 4.44 11.29
N GLU A 201 -4.14 5.18 10.20
CA GLU A 201 -4.36 4.60 8.86
C GLU A 201 -3.32 3.53 8.53
N PHE A 202 -2.03 3.82 8.69
CA PHE A 202 -0.96 2.85 8.41
C PHE A 202 -1.00 1.65 9.36
N SER A 203 -1.35 1.85 10.61
CA SER A 203 -1.56 0.76 11.55
C SER A 203 -2.69 -0.18 11.10
N SER A 204 -3.74 0.34 10.49
CA SER A 204 -4.85 -0.46 9.94
C SER A 204 -4.50 -1.06 8.57
N ILE A 205 -4.15 -0.23 7.57
CA ILE A 205 -3.96 -0.67 6.18
C ILE A 205 -2.71 -1.56 6.04
N ILE A 206 -1.59 -1.14 6.63
CA ILE A 206 -0.35 -1.91 6.54
C ILE A 206 -0.31 -2.97 7.64
N GLY A 207 -0.60 -2.58 8.88
CA GLY A 207 -0.53 -3.48 10.00
C GLY A 207 -1.60 -4.57 9.97
N LEU A 208 -2.85 -4.20 10.17
CA LEU A 208 -3.95 -5.16 10.36
C LEU A 208 -4.31 -5.92 9.08
N ILE A 209 -4.49 -5.21 7.95
CA ILE A 209 -4.93 -5.82 6.68
C ILE A 209 -3.88 -6.79 6.15
N LYS A 210 -2.58 -6.46 6.19
CA LYS A 210 -1.54 -7.40 5.75
C LYS A 210 -1.48 -8.67 6.61
N ARG A 211 -1.74 -8.56 7.92
CA ARG A 211 -1.89 -9.75 8.79
C ARG A 211 -3.03 -10.65 8.33
N ALA A 212 -4.19 -10.07 8.05
CA ALA A 212 -5.33 -10.82 7.52
C ALA A 212 -5.01 -11.45 6.17
N GLN A 213 -4.41 -10.71 5.26
CA GLN A 213 -4.00 -11.20 3.93
C GLN A 213 -3.00 -12.36 4.00
N ARG A 214 -2.14 -12.39 5.01
CA ARG A 214 -1.25 -13.53 5.26
C ARG A 214 -2.01 -14.84 5.53
N ILE A 215 -3.17 -14.77 6.17
CA ILE A 215 -4.03 -15.94 6.43
C ILE A 215 -4.57 -16.51 5.11
N TYR A 216 -4.93 -15.65 4.15
CA TYR A 216 -5.39 -16.09 2.83
C TYR A 216 -4.26 -16.62 1.93
N GLY A 217 -2.99 -16.39 2.33
CA GLY A 217 -1.82 -16.79 1.57
C GLY A 217 -1.47 -15.91 0.38
N THR A 218 -2.10 -14.73 0.26
CA THR A 218 -1.80 -13.71 -0.76
C THR A 218 -1.75 -12.33 -0.12
N VAL A 219 -0.72 -11.55 -0.41
CA VAL A 219 -0.57 -10.16 0.03
C VAL A 219 -0.84 -9.26 -1.17
N ASN A 220 -1.78 -8.32 -1.02
CA ASN A 220 -2.17 -7.43 -2.11
C ASN A 220 -0.98 -6.60 -2.63
N THR A 221 -0.17 -6.06 -1.72
CA THR A 221 1.04 -5.31 -2.10
C THR A 221 2.10 -5.39 -1.02
N VAL A 222 3.35 -5.49 -1.42
CA VAL A 222 4.48 -5.16 -0.54
C VAL A 222 4.49 -3.65 -0.28
N SER A 223 5.13 -3.21 0.78
CA SER A 223 5.40 -1.78 0.97
C SER A 223 6.69 -1.42 0.26
N GLY A 224 6.64 -0.62 -0.81
CA GLY A 224 7.81 -0.23 -1.58
C GLY A 224 8.88 0.53 -0.77
N VAL A 225 8.52 0.95 0.44
CA VAL A 225 9.42 1.63 1.39
C VAL A 225 10.25 0.69 2.26
N ILE A 226 9.86 -0.60 2.37
CA ILE A 226 10.64 -1.66 3.03
C ILE A 226 10.20 -3.03 2.53
N VAL A 227 11.04 -3.69 1.76
CA VAL A 227 10.78 -5.03 1.24
C VAL A 227 12.07 -5.76 0.93
N ALA A 228 12.18 -7.00 1.41
CA ALA A 228 13.26 -7.91 1.04
C ALA A 228 12.78 -8.89 -0.03
N TYR A 229 13.60 -9.10 -1.04
CA TYR A 229 13.34 -10.03 -2.13
C TYR A 229 14.40 -11.11 -2.21
N ARG A 230 14.00 -12.32 -2.57
CA ARG A 230 14.91 -13.32 -3.09
C ARG A 230 15.28 -12.93 -4.53
N ARG A 231 16.58 -12.77 -4.81
CA ARG A 231 17.06 -12.35 -6.13
C ARG A 231 16.58 -13.27 -7.26
N ALA A 232 16.57 -14.59 -7.01
CA ALA A 232 16.06 -15.56 -7.97
C ALA A 232 14.57 -15.35 -8.30
N ALA A 233 13.76 -14.96 -7.30
CA ALA A 233 12.34 -14.66 -7.51
C ALA A 233 12.13 -13.39 -8.35
N LEU A 234 12.90 -12.34 -8.11
CA LEU A 234 12.87 -11.15 -8.97
C LEU A 234 13.34 -11.43 -10.38
N HIS A 235 14.35 -12.29 -10.53
CA HIS A 235 14.86 -12.67 -11.83
C HIS A 235 13.82 -13.47 -12.64
N SER A 236 13.12 -14.43 -12.01
CA SER A 236 12.11 -15.26 -12.68
C SER A 236 10.91 -14.43 -13.18
N CYS A 237 10.50 -13.38 -12.46
CA CYS A 237 9.41 -12.51 -12.88
C CYS A 237 9.85 -11.30 -13.74
N GLY A 238 11.15 -11.15 -14.07
CA GLY A 238 11.67 -10.11 -14.96
C GLY A 238 11.94 -8.75 -14.30
N TYR A 239 12.06 -8.72 -12.96
CA TYR A 239 12.27 -7.53 -12.14
C TYR A 239 11.07 -6.56 -12.17
N TRP A 240 11.28 -5.31 -11.74
CA TRP A 240 10.24 -4.27 -11.73
C TRP A 240 9.89 -3.79 -13.14
N SER A 241 8.60 -3.62 -13.42
CA SER A 241 8.11 -3.06 -14.69
C SER A 241 8.36 -1.55 -14.73
N LEU A 242 8.92 -1.08 -15.84
CA LEU A 242 9.32 0.32 -16.01
C LEU A 242 8.16 1.26 -16.39
N ASP A 243 7.03 0.68 -16.74
CA ASP A 243 5.82 1.37 -17.21
C ASP A 243 4.76 1.54 -16.13
N MET A 244 4.95 0.97 -14.94
CA MET A 244 4.00 1.06 -13.83
C MET A 244 4.32 2.22 -12.88
N VAL A 245 3.29 2.95 -12.48
CA VAL A 245 3.40 4.07 -11.52
C VAL A 245 3.63 3.56 -10.09
N THR A 246 3.13 2.35 -9.80
CA THR A 246 3.32 1.63 -8.53
C THR A 246 4.00 0.30 -8.83
N GLU A 247 5.33 0.35 -8.90
CA GLU A 247 6.18 -0.80 -9.19
C GLU A 247 6.09 -1.89 -8.13
N ASP A 248 5.78 -1.49 -6.90
CA ASP A 248 5.63 -2.35 -5.72
C ASP A 248 4.36 -3.21 -5.78
N ILE A 249 3.24 -2.67 -6.24
CA ILE A 249 2.02 -3.46 -6.47
C ILE A 249 2.25 -4.46 -7.60
N ASP A 250 2.80 -3.99 -8.71
CA ASP A 250 3.01 -4.84 -9.90
C ASP A 250 3.95 -6.01 -9.61
N VAL A 251 5.12 -5.75 -8.99
CA VAL A 251 6.05 -6.83 -8.64
C VAL A 251 5.46 -7.80 -7.62
N SER A 252 4.61 -7.32 -6.70
CA SER A 252 3.90 -8.19 -5.75
C SER A 252 2.99 -9.19 -6.46
N TRP A 253 2.28 -8.75 -7.49
CA TRP A 253 1.40 -9.62 -8.25
C TRP A 253 2.18 -10.52 -9.18
N MET A 254 3.21 -10.02 -9.87
CA MET A 254 4.08 -10.83 -10.73
C MET A 254 4.72 -12.00 -9.97
N LEU A 255 5.27 -11.76 -8.76
CA LEU A 255 5.83 -12.80 -7.91
C LEU A 255 4.80 -13.87 -7.54
N GLN A 256 3.60 -13.46 -7.15
CA GLN A 256 2.55 -14.39 -6.75
C GLN A 256 1.95 -15.16 -7.94
N ILE A 257 1.87 -14.55 -9.13
CA ILE A 257 1.52 -15.21 -10.38
C ILE A 257 2.59 -16.24 -10.77
N ASP A 258 3.86 -15.96 -10.51
CA ASP A 258 4.99 -16.88 -10.69
C ASP A 258 5.15 -17.88 -9.51
N HIS A 259 4.09 -18.02 -8.69
CA HIS A 259 3.98 -18.97 -7.58
C HIS A 259 4.95 -18.75 -6.41
N TRP A 260 5.60 -17.59 -6.30
CA TRP A 260 6.33 -17.21 -5.11
C TRP A 260 5.38 -16.74 -3.99
N SER A 261 5.74 -17.03 -2.76
CA SER A 261 5.01 -16.54 -1.60
C SER A 261 5.51 -15.15 -1.19
N VAL A 262 4.59 -14.23 -0.97
CA VAL A 262 4.87 -12.93 -0.36
C VAL A 262 4.45 -12.97 1.09
N GLN A 263 5.36 -12.56 1.98
CA GLN A 263 5.22 -12.63 3.42
C GLN A 263 5.19 -11.23 4.04
N TYR A 264 4.68 -11.11 5.27
CA TYR A 264 4.71 -9.88 6.06
C TYR A 264 5.43 -10.14 7.39
N GLU A 265 6.43 -9.30 7.71
CA GLU A 265 7.17 -9.33 8.97
C GLU A 265 6.90 -8.05 9.77
N PRO A 266 6.03 -8.08 10.78
CA PRO A 266 5.63 -6.90 11.53
C PRO A 266 6.74 -6.30 12.41
N ARG A 267 7.80 -7.07 12.74
CA ARG A 267 8.93 -6.61 13.54
C ARG A 267 9.98 -5.84 12.73
N ALA A 268 9.95 -5.98 11.40
CA ALA A 268 10.85 -5.26 10.51
C ALA A 268 10.35 -3.83 10.30
N LEU A 269 10.78 -2.92 11.16
CA LEU A 269 10.32 -1.54 11.16
C LEU A 269 11.11 -0.66 10.20
N CYS A 270 10.42 0.32 9.62
CA CYS A 270 11.03 1.37 8.81
C CYS A 270 10.26 2.67 9.02
N TRP A 271 10.95 3.76 9.31
CA TRP A 271 10.36 5.05 9.63
C TRP A 271 10.32 5.94 8.40
N ILE A 272 9.14 6.38 7.99
CA ILE A 272 8.90 7.08 6.72
C ILE A 272 8.31 8.47 6.91
N LEU A 273 8.52 9.31 5.91
CA LEU A 273 7.89 10.62 5.82
C LEU A 273 6.59 10.52 5.01
N MET A 274 5.55 11.21 5.49
CA MET A 274 4.24 11.24 4.85
C MET A 274 3.79 12.70 4.62
N PRO A 275 2.98 12.97 3.59
CA PRO A 275 2.44 14.30 3.35
C PRO A 275 1.66 14.83 4.55
N GLU A 276 1.91 16.06 4.93
CA GLU A 276 1.18 16.78 5.97
C GLU A 276 0.27 17.88 5.42
N THR A 277 0.15 17.99 4.09
CA THR A 277 -0.76 18.88 3.40
C THR A 277 -1.84 18.10 2.65
N LEU A 278 -3.03 18.67 2.49
CA LEU A 278 -4.11 18.04 1.71
C LEU A 278 -3.73 17.87 0.24
N LYS A 279 -2.98 18.83 -0.33
CA LYS A 279 -2.48 18.76 -1.70
C LYS A 279 -1.51 17.61 -1.88
N GLY A 280 -0.54 17.46 -0.99
CA GLY A 280 0.42 16.37 -1.01
C GLY A 280 -0.26 15.00 -0.84
N LEU A 281 -1.20 14.90 0.12
CA LEU A 281 -1.99 13.70 0.33
C LEU A 281 -2.81 13.35 -0.91
N TRP A 282 -3.48 14.32 -1.53
CA TRP A 282 -4.23 14.10 -2.77
C TRP A 282 -3.36 13.51 -3.89
N HIS A 283 -2.20 14.11 -4.14
CA HIS A 283 -1.30 13.63 -5.18
C HIS A 283 -0.79 12.22 -4.90
N GLN A 284 -0.45 11.91 -3.65
CA GLN A 284 -0.01 10.59 -3.25
C GLN A 284 -1.11 9.54 -3.43
N ARG A 285 -2.34 9.82 -2.96
CA ARG A 285 -3.48 8.89 -3.09
C ARG A 285 -3.93 8.72 -4.54
N LEU A 286 -3.92 9.79 -5.33
CA LEU A 286 -4.21 9.71 -6.76
C LEU A 286 -3.19 8.83 -7.49
N ARG A 287 -1.91 8.95 -7.17
CA ARG A 287 -0.86 8.08 -7.71
C ARG A 287 -1.09 6.62 -7.33
N TRP A 288 -1.49 6.33 -6.10
CA TRP A 288 -1.79 4.96 -5.66
C TRP A 288 -3.03 4.40 -6.34
N ALA A 289 -4.11 5.18 -6.42
CA ALA A 289 -5.34 4.77 -7.09
C ALA A 289 -5.13 4.50 -8.58
N GLN A 290 -4.43 5.40 -9.29
CA GLN A 290 -4.08 5.21 -10.69
C GLN A 290 -3.17 4.00 -10.89
N GLY A 291 -2.10 3.88 -10.11
CA GLY A 291 -1.14 2.79 -10.24
C GLY A 291 -1.77 1.42 -9.94
N GLY A 292 -2.59 1.31 -8.89
CA GLY A 292 -3.35 0.10 -8.60
C GLY A 292 -4.28 -0.30 -9.74
N ALA A 293 -4.98 0.67 -10.36
CA ALA A 293 -5.82 0.42 -11.53
C ALA A 293 -5.01 -0.04 -12.76
N GLU A 294 -3.85 0.56 -13.01
CA GLU A 294 -2.95 0.15 -14.11
C GLU A 294 -2.48 -1.29 -13.93
N VAL A 295 -2.08 -1.67 -12.72
CA VAL A 295 -1.66 -3.05 -12.40
C VAL A 295 -2.83 -4.02 -12.55
N PHE A 296 -4.02 -3.67 -12.05
CA PHE A 296 -5.22 -4.49 -12.19
C PHE A 296 -5.55 -4.75 -13.66
N ILE A 297 -5.58 -3.71 -14.49
CA ILE A 297 -5.85 -3.81 -15.94
C ILE A 297 -4.80 -4.69 -16.64
N LYS A 298 -3.53 -4.59 -16.22
CA LYS A 298 -2.43 -5.37 -16.77
C LYS A 298 -2.52 -6.86 -16.41
N GLN A 299 -2.79 -7.15 -15.14
CA GLN A 299 -2.65 -8.50 -14.58
C GLN A 299 -3.96 -9.29 -14.51
N ILE A 300 -5.14 -8.67 -14.73
CA ILE A 300 -6.44 -9.34 -14.58
C ILE A 300 -6.56 -10.60 -15.45
N ARG A 301 -6.14 -10.54 -16.72
CA ARG A 301 -6.27 -11.68 -17.66
C ARG A 301 -5.52 -12.92 -17.19
N PRO A 302 -4.19 -12.87 -16.87
CA PRO A 302 -3.48 -14.04 -16.35
C PRO A 302 -4.07 -14.53 -15.01
N MET A 303 -4.53 -13.62 -14.14
CA MET A 303 -5.07 -13.97 -12.81
C MET A 303 -6.40 -14.74 -12.87
N LEU A 304 -7.21 -14.56 -13.91
CA LEU A 304 -8.49 -15.29 -14.08
C LEU A 304 -8.30 -16.77 -14.43
N SER A 305 -7.10 -17.21 -14.81
CA SER A 305 -6.85 -18.61 -15.12
C SER A 305 -7.00 -19.49 -13.87
N TRP A 306 -7.46 -20.74 -14.05
CA TRP A 306 -7.61 -21.73 -12.95
C TRP A 306 -6.29 -22.00 -12.22
N ARG A 307 -5.17 -21.93 -12.92
CA ARG A 307 -3.83 -22.08 -12.33
C ARG A 307 -3.54 -21.02 -11.29
N GLN A 308 -4.12 -19.82 -11.44
CA GLN A 308 -3.94 -18.66 -10.56
C GLN A 308 -5.08 -18.48 -9.53
N ARG A 309 -5.87 -19.53 -9.27
CA ARG A 309 -7.02 -19.46 -8.33
C ARG A 309 -6.68 -18.87 -6.94
N ARG A 310 -5.42 -18.96 -6.52
CA ARG A 310 -4.94 -18.32 -5.29
C ARG A 310 -5.04 -16.78 -5.34
N MET A 311 -4.90 -16.20 -6.53
CA MET A 311 -5.00 -14.76 -6.74
C MET A 311 -6.46 -14.26 -6.88
N TRP A 312 -7.45 -15.17 -6.95
CA TRP A 312 -8.84 -14.77 -7.11
C TRP A 312 -9.36 -13.93 -5.94
N GLY A 313 -8.86 -14.17 -4.71
CA GLY A 313 -9.18 -13.34 -3.56
C GLY A 313 -8.80 -11.87 -3.80
N VAL A 314 -7.61 -11.61 -4.32
CA VAL A 314 -7.13 -10.26 -4.67
C VAL A 314 -7.98 -9.66 -5.79
N VAL A 315 -8.30 -10.45 -6.84
CA VAL A 315 -9.15 -10.00 -7.95
C VAL A 315 -10.54 -9.59 -7.45
N VAL A 316 -11.15 -10.44 -6.61
CA VAL A 316 -12.48 -10.18 -6.06
C VAL A 316 -12.47 -8.97 -5.14
N GLU A 317 -11.51 -8.88 -4.20
CA GLU A 317 -11.37 -7.75 -3.29
C GLU A 317 -11.21 -6.43 -4.05
N TYR A 318 -10.32 -6.38 -5.05
CA TYR A 318 -10.12 -5.18 -5.85
C TYR A 318 -11.34 -4.83 -6.71
N SER A 319 -11.96 -5.82 -7.35
CA SER A 319 -13.16 -5.62 -8.16
C SER A 319 -14.33 -5.11 -7.32
N LEU A 320 -14.58 -5.70 -6.16
CA LEU A 320 -15.63 -5.26 -5.24
C LEU A 320 -15.37 -3.86 -4.70
N SER A 321 -14.12 -3.50 -4.43
CA SER A 321 -13.78 -2.13 -4.01
C SER A 321 -14.05 -1.10 -5.11
N LEU A 322 -13.77 -1.42 -6.37
CA LEU A 322 -14.15 -0.57 -7.50
C LEU A 322 -15.66 -0.44 -7.65
N VAL A 323 -16.39 -1.57 -7.59
CA VAL A 323 -17.87 -1.56 -7.63
C VAL A 323 -18.43 -0.72 -6.49
N TRP A 324 -17.86 -0.83 -5.29
CA TRP A 324 -18.28 -0.03 -4.14
C TRP A 324 -18.11 1.48 -4.36
N VAL A 325 -16.99 1.92 -4.95
CA VAL A 325 -16.75 3.33 -5.29
C VAL A 325 -17.84 3.84 -6.24
N TRP A 326 -18.16 3.10 -7.31
CA TRP A 326 -19.18 3.50 -8.27
C TRP A 326 -20.59 3.41 -7.67
N ALA A 327 -20.87 2.46 -6.79
CA ALA A 327 -22.13 2.35 -6.08
C ALA A 327 -22.39 3.57 -5.18
N ILE A 328 -21.37 4.06 -4.45
CA ILE A 328 -21.48 5.31 -3.68
C ILE A 328 -21.81 6.50 -4.58
N VAL A 329 -21.05 6.65 -5.69
CA VAL A 329 -21.29 7.76 -6.63
C VAL A 329 -22.70 7.75 -7.17
N LEU A 330 -23.18 6.58 -7.59
CA LEU A 330 -24.53 6.42 -8.08
C LEU A 330 -25.58 6.73 -6.99
N THR A 331 -25.36 6.23 -5.78
CA THR A 331 -26.23 6.49 -4.62
C THR A 331 -26.32 7.98 -4.30
N VAL A 332 -25.18 8.67 -4.27
CA VAL A 332 -25.13 10.12 -4.04
C VAL A 332 -25.81 10.89 -5.19
N ALA A 333 -25.57 10.48 -6.43
CA ALA A 333 -26.19 11.10 -7.60
C ALA A 333 -27.73 10.95 -7.57
N LEU A 334 -28.22 9.74 -7.27
CA LEU A 334 -29.67 9.48 -7.12
C LEU A 334 -30.29 10.30 -5.97
N TRP A 335 -29.59 10.40 -4.87
CA TRP A 335 -30.04 11.23 -3.74
C TRP A 335 -30.12 12.71 -4.10
N ILE A 336 -29.13 13.26 -4.82
CA ILE A 336 -29.13 14.65 -5.30
C ILE A 336 -30.26 14.87 -6.28
N ILE A 337 -30.41 14.01 -7.29
CA ILE A 337 -31.47 14.11 -8.30
C ILE A 337 -32.84 14.06 -7.66
N GLY A 338 -33.05 13.17 -6.68
CA GLY A 338 -34.29 13.06 -5.93
C GLY A 338 -34.71 14.31 -5.12
N LYS A 339 -33.77 15.27 -4.92
CA LYS A 339 -34.11 16.58 -4.32
C LYS A 339 -34.80 17.53 -5.31
N PHE A 340 -34.62 17.33 -6.62
CA PHE A 340 -35.09 18.21 -7.68
C PHE A 340 -36.18 17.57 -8.55
N VAL A 341 -36.24 16.25 -8.61
CA VAL A 341 -37.16 15.50 -9.46
C VAL A 341 -37.84 14.42 -8.62
N ALA A 342 -39.16 14.27 -8.80
CA ALA A 342 -39.89 13.14 -8.18
C ALA A 342 -39.36 11.82 -8.76
N MET A 343 -38.72 11.04 -7.91
CA MET A 343 -38.15 9.75 -8.29
C MET A 343 -39.17 8.63 -8.09
N PRO A 344 -39.18 7.58 -8.94
CA PRO A 344 -39.92 6.35 -8.66
C PRO A 344 -39.51 5.76 -7.31
N GLU A 345 -40.46 5.10 -6.59
CA GLU A 345 -40.21 4.55 -5.25
C GLU A 345 -38.93 3.73 -5.15
N GLY A 346 -38.60 2.97 -6.18
CA GLY A 346 -37.42 2.12 -6.21
C GLY A 346 -36.09 2.85 -6.48
N LEU A 347 -36.12 4.08 -6.93
CA LEU A 347 -34.91 4.90 -7.17
C LEU A 347 -34.77 6.03 -6.14
N ASN A 348 -35.72 6.14 -5.22
CA ASN A 348 -35.71 7.15 -4.18
C ASN A 348 -34.78 6.71 -3.04
N VAL A 349 -33.62 7.36 -2.93
CA VAL A 349 -32.70 7.18 -1.79
C VAL A 349 -33.20 8.05 -0.63
N PRO A 350 -33.75 7.46 0.45
CA PRO A 350 -34.48 8.21 1.46
C PRO A 350 -33.61 9.20 2.23
N SER A 351 -32.43 8.84 2.61
CA SER A 351 -31.42 9.74 3.18
C SER A 351 -30.06 9.06 3.27
N ILE A 352 -29.03 9.78 2.87
CA ILE A 352 -27.63 9.42 3.12
C ILE A 352 -27.04 10.23 4.29
N GLN A 353 -27.85 11.11 4.90
CA GLN A 353 -27.41 11.97 6.00
C GLN A 353 -27.37 11.20 7.34
N PRO A 354 -26.33 11.39 8.15
CA PRO A 354 -26.33 10.89 9.52
C PRO A 354 -27.46 11.58 10.34
N PRO A 355 -28.09 10.89 11.31
CA PRO A 355 -27.70 9.60 11.88
C PRO A 355 -28.56 8.46 11.35
N ALA A 356 -28.27 7.91 10.17
CA ALA A 356 -28.87 6.66 9.76
C ALA A 356 -28.21 5.48 10.51
N PHE A 357 -28.98 4.47 10.91
CA PHE A 357 -28.51 3.31 11.67
C PHE A 357 -27.27 2.64 11.03
N TRP A 358 -27.29 2.43 9.73
CA TRP A 358 -26.17 1.82 8.98
C TRP A 358 -24.91 2.69 9.00
N GLY A 359 -25.05 4.00 8.91
CA GLY A 359 -23.91 4.93 8.99
C GLY A 359 -23.24 4.91 10.36
N LEU A 360 -24.03 4.88 11.42
CA LEU A 360 -23.53 4.76 12.80
C LEU A 360 -22.83 3.42 13.02
N LEU A 361 -23.46 2.31 12.60
CA LEU A 361 -22.86 0.97 12.69
C LEU A 361 -21.51 0.90 11.96
N LEU A 362 -21.43 1.43 10.75
CA LEU A 362 -20.19 1.48 9.97
C LEU A 362 -19.10 2.32 10.67
N ALA A 363 -19.47 3.46 11.25
CA ALA A 363 -18.55 4.29 12.02
C ALA A 363 -18.00 3.54 13.24
N VAL A 364 -18.85 2.84 13.99
CA VAL A 364 -18.44 2.02 15.15
C VAL A 364 -17.48 0.91 14.71
N VAL A 365 -17.81 0.16 13.66
CA VAL A 365 -16.95 -0.92 13.16
C VAL A 365 -15.60 -0.39 12.67
N CYS A 366 -15.60 0.76 12.00
CA CYS A 366 -14.36 1.43 11.60
C CYS A 366 -13.48 1.79 12.82
N LEU A 367 -14.08 2.35 13.87
CA LEU A 367 -13.36 2.68 15.11
C LEU A 367 -12.83 1.43 15.82
N VAL A 368 -13.61 0.34 15.85
CA VAL A 368 -13.16 -0.96 16.38
C VAL A 368 -11.97 -1.49 15.58
N GLN A 369 -12.02 -1.41 14.25
CA GLN A 369 -10.90 -1.81 13.39
C GLN A 369 -9.62 -1.04 13.72
N PHE A 370 -9.71 0.28 13.87
CA PHE A 370 -8.56 1.12 14.27
C PHE A 370 -8.08 0.79 15.67
N ALA A 371 -8.99 0.59 16.63
CA ALA A 371 -8.63 0.25 18.00
C ALA A 371 -7.85 -1.06 18.06
N VAL A 372 -8.33 -2.09 17.35
CA VAL A 372 -7.63 -3.39 17.26
C VAL A 372 -6.26 -3.24 16.58
N ALA A 373 -6.21 -2.50 15.46
CA ALA A 373 -4.96 -2.25 14.75
C ALA A 373 -3.92 -1.54 15.64
N LEU A 374 -4.33 -0.44 16.28
CA LEU A 374 -3.46 0.33 17.19
C LEU A 374 -3.04 -0.48 18.42
N ALA A 375 -3.92 -1.32 18.98
CA ALA A 375 -3.59 -2.19 20.10
C ALA A 375 -2.52 -3.22 19.74
N ILE A 376 -2.64 -3.89 18.58
CA ILE A 376 -1.63 -4.84 18.09
C ILE A 376 -0.31 -4.11 17.81
N GLU A 377 -0.35 -2.98 17.12
CA GLU A 377 0.84 -2.22 16.72
C GLU A 377 1.54 -1.50 17.88
N SER A 378 0.87 -1.29 19.01
CA SER A 378 1.45 -0.69 20.22
C SER A 378 2.60 -1.51 20.82
N ARG A 379 2.77 -2.77 20.40
CA ARG A 379 3.94 -3.60 20.76
C ARG A 379 5.23 -3.09 20.11
N TYR A 380 5.12 -2.49 18.94
CA TYR A 380 6.26 -2.04 18.13
C TYR A 380 6.57 -0.56 18.35
N GLU A 381 5.60 0.21 18.84
CA GLU A 381 5.77 1.63 19.07
C GLU A 381 5.03 2.08 20.35
N LYS A 382 5.81 2.60 21.31
CA LYS A 382 5.28 3.08 22.60
C LYS A 382 4.26 4.22 22.40
N ASN A 383 3.20 4.22 23.17
CA ASN A 383 2.14 5.23 23.17
C ASN A 383 1.31 5.33 21.86
N LEU A 384 1.46 4.40 20.94
CA LEU A 384 0.76 4.43 19.65
C LEU A 384 -0.76 4.44 19.81
N PHE A 385 -1.30 3.73 20.79
CA PHE A 385 -2.76 3.66 21.05
C PHE A 385 -3.40 5.02 21.26
N ARG A 386 -2.67 6.02 21.73
CA ARG A 386 -3.16 7.40 21.85
C ARG A 386 -3.60 8.02 20.53
N SER A 387 -3.14 7.48 19.40
CA SER A 387 -3.57 7.92 18.06
C SER A 387 -5.05 7.63 17.79
N ILE A 388 -5.74 6.82 18.63
CA ILE A 388 -7.18 6.56 18.52
C ILE A 388 -8.01 7.85 18.52
N PHE A 389 -7.60 8.88 19.27
CA PHE A 389 -8.28 10.17 19.29
C PHE A 389 -8.27 10.91 17.96
N TRP A 390 -7.29 10.64 17.09
CA TRP A 390 -7.13 11.31 15.81
C TRP A 390 -7.85 10.57 14.69
N VAL A 391 -7.97 9.24 14.79
CA VAL A 391 -8.61 8.43 13.74
C VAL A 391 -10.14 8.56 13.72
N ILE A 392 -10.76 9.18 14.72
CA ILE A 392 -12.19 9.52 14.70
C ILE A 392 -12.54 10.36 13.46
N TRP A 393 -11.61 11.20 12.99
CA TRP A 393 -11.76 12.03 11.81
C TRP A 393 -11.50 11.29 10.48
N TYR A 394 -11.01 10.06 10.53
CA TYR A 394 -10.64 9.29 9.35
C TYR A 394 -11.78 9.13 8.32
N PRO A 395 -13.01 8.73 8.70
CA PRO A 395 -14.10 8.56 7.73
C PRO A 395 -14.45 9.84 6.99
N PHE A 396 -14.35 11.01 7.65
CA PHE A 396 -14.72 12.29 7.06
C PHE A 396 -13.72 12.79 6.02
N PHE A 397 -12.42 12.53 6.21
CA PHE A 397 -11.40 13.07 5.33
C PHE A 397 -10.88 12.02 4.36
N PHE A 398 -10.52 10.85 4.86
CA PHE A 398 -9.80 9.86 4.06
C PHE A 398 -10.71 9.05 3.16
N TRP A 399 -11.92 8.72 3.56
CA TRP A 399 -12.87 8.06 2.67
C TRP A 399 -13.23 8.94 1.47
N ILE A 400 -13.45 10.24 1.70
CA ILE A 400 -13.73 11.18 0.62
C ILE A 400 -12.52 11.28 -0.33
N ILE A 401 -11.30 11.38 0.20
CA ILE A 401 -10.08 11.43 -0.59
C ILE A 401 -9.89 10.12 -1.37
N MET A 402 -10.05 8.96 -0.74
CA MET A 402 -9.91 7.66 -1.41
C MET A 402 -10.96 7.47 -2.50
N LEU A 403 -12.21 7.82 -2.22
CA LEU A 403 -13.30 7.79 -3.21
C LEU A 403 -12.97 8.66 -4.42
N THR A 404 -12.69 9.93 -4.19
CA THR A 404 -12.47 10.93 -5.25
C THR A 404 -11.19 10.65 -6.04
N THR A 405 -10.12 10.21 -5.39
CA THR A 405 -8.88 9.82 -6.09
C THR A 405 -9.05 8.56 -6.93
N THR A 406 -9.89 7.61 -6.50
CA THR A 406 -10.22 6.42 -7.31
C THR A 406 -11.06 6.80 -8.53
N LEU A 407 -12.05 7.70 -8.37
CA LEU A 407 -12.86 8.22 -9.47
C LEU A 407 -12.04 8.93 -10.54
N VAL A 408 -10.98 9.62 -10.15
CA VAL A 408 -10.07 10.30 -11.09
C VAL A 408 -8.97 9.35 -11.58
N GLY A 409 -8.45 8.50 -10.73
CA GLY A 409 -7.31 7.62 -11.01
C GLY A 409 -7.66 6.48 -11.96
N PHE A 410 -8.82 5.86 -11.81
CA PHE A 410 -9.24 4.74 -12.66
C PHE A 410 -9.44 5.14 -14.13
N PRO A 411 -10.16 6.22 -14.48
CA PRO A 411 -10.21 6.71 -15.86
C PRO A 411 -8.83 7.11 -16.41
N LYS A 412 -7.98 7.74 -15.60
CA LYS A 412 -6.62 8.06 -16.03
C LYS A 412 -5.81 6.82 -16.38
N ALA A 413 -5.96 5.73 -15.61
CA ALA A 413 -5.31 4.45 -15.90
C ALA A 413 -5.79 3.84 -17.22
N LEU A 414 -7.09 3.94 -17.53
CA LEU A 414 -7.66 3.47 -18.80
C LEU A 414 -7.14 4.26 -20.00
N LEU A 415 -6.94 5.57 -19.84
CA LEU A 415 -6.53 6.48 -20.92
C LEU A 415 -5.02 6.54 -21.12
N ARG A 416 -4.24 6.07 -20.13
CA ARG A 416 -2.77 6.12 -20.22
C ARG A 416 -2.26 5.17 -21.30
N ALA A 417 -1.38 5.68 -22.18
CA ALA A 417 -0.69 4.86 -23.16
C ALA A 417 0.21 3.84 -22.46
N ARG A 418 -0.04 2.54 -22.70
CA ARG A 418 0.59 1.38 -22.01
C ARG A 418 2.11 1.25 -22.15
N ARG A 419 2.83 2.20 -22.76
CA ARG A 419 4.28 2.11 -23.01
C ARG A 419 5.08 3.32 -22.54
N SER A 420 4.45 4.27 -21.85
CA SER A 420 5.19 5.39 -21.29
C SER A 420 5.88 4.99 -19.98
N ARG A 421 7.19 5.25 -19.88
CA ARG A 421 7.92 5.02 -18.62
C ARG A 421 7.34 5.87 -17.49
N ALA A 422 7.22 5.26 -16.32
CA ALA A 422 6.90 5.99 -15.11
C ALA A 422 8.14 6.80 -14.68
N ARG A 423 8.01 8.13 -14.62
CA ARG A 423 9.06 9.01 -14.10
C ARG A 423 8.82 9.28 -12.63
N TRP A 424 9.91 9.39 -11.89
CA TRP A 424 9.84 9.76 -10.49
C TRP A 424 9.56 11.26 -10.35
N ALA A 425 8.53 11.62 -9.61
CA ALA A 425 8.27 12.97 -9.15
C ALA A 425 8.50 13.01 -7.64
N ALA A 426 9.25 13.99 -7.17
CA ALA A 426 9.44 14.21 -5.73
C ALA A 426 8.08 14.39 -5.05
N SER A 427 7.81 13.64 -4.00
CA SER A 427 6.59 13.75 -3.22
C SER A 427 6.73 14.84 -2.16
N ASP A 428 5.64 15.55 -1.87
CA ASP A 428 5.56 16.41 -0.69
C ASP A 428 5.70 15.53 0.57
N ARG A 429 6.67 15.84 1.42
CA ARG A 429 7.04 15.05 2.60
C ARG A 429 6.74 15.77 3.91
N GLY A 430 5.99 16.86 3.86
CA GLY A 430 5.61 17.62 5.06
C GLY A 430 6.79 18.31 5.77
N MET A 431 7.98 18.31 5.16
CA MET A 431 9.10 19.11 5.68
C MET A 431 9.07 20.52 5.07
N PRO A 432 9.36 21.58 5.83
CA PRO A 432 9.55 22.91 5.25
C PRO A 432 10.61 22.81 4.16
N SER A 433 10.31 23.31 2.96
CA SER A 433 11.33 23.47 1.93
C SER A 433 12.41 24.39 2.48
N THR A 434 13.56 23.85 2.81
CA THR A 434 14.78 24.64 3.02
C THR A 434 15.30 25.06 1.64
N THR A 435 14.57 25.93 0.96
CA THR A 435 15.09 26.71 -0.15
C THR A 435 15.50 28.06 0.39
N PRO A 436 16.78 28.46 0.25
CA PRO A 436 17.22 29.82 0.56
C PRO A 436 16.50 30.84 -0.30
#